data_60a1ed6f3f614192143e0e6c5d6b6c0d
#
_entry.id   60a1ed6f3f614192143e0e6c5d6b6c0d
#
_cell.length_a   1.000
_cell.length_b   1.000
_cell.length_c   1.000
_cell.angle_alpha   90.00
_cell.angle_beta   90.00
_cell.angle_gamma   90.00
#
_symmetry.space_group_name_H-M   'P 1'
#
loop_
_entity.id
_entity.type
_entity.pdbx_description
1 polymer ?
#
loop_
_entity_poly.entity_id
_entity_poly.type
_entity_poly.pdbx_seq_one_letter_code
_entity_poly.pdbx_strand_id
1 'polypeptide(L)'
;MANQLKKILQAHEEDLLNGWFEKMLDSYPKESRKYFKKVNSEFTNPVGANLHNSLKELLHTLISDAPNAEAVNENVNLILRIKAVQEVLPSQAVSFVPALKQVVESVCGKALKDAEVSLDEWLDFYSDIDTVGLYAFDSYSDSREVIYKMRLDQIRQTNDILVKADLLDKALDMEDFMQCSSSLGLDDAGASCSSESCGSCSSQCPSQHK
;
A
#
# COMPACT_ATOMS: atom_id res chain seq x y z
N MET A 1 33.17 14.53 -22.18
CA MET A 1 32.64 15.91 -22.33
C MET A 1 31.55 16.09 -21.27
N ALA A 2 31.45 17.27 -20.64
CA ALA A 2 30.38 17.47 -19.66
C ALA A 2 29.03 17.51 -20.40
N ASN A 3 28.07 16.68 -19.96
CA ASN A 3 26.74 16.56 -20.56
C ASN A 3 26.00 17.91 -20.46
N GLN A 4 25.73 18.53 -21.59
CA GLN A 4 25.13 19.89 -21.64
C GLN A 4 23.68 19.87 -21.15
N LEU A 5 22.95 18.80 -21.44
CA LEU A 5 21.60 18.57 -20.92
C LEU A 5 21.60 18.62 -19.38
N LYS A 6 22.46 17.82 -18.73
CA LYS A 6 22.49 17.74 -17.26
C LYS A 6 22.80 19.08 -16.60
N LYS A 7 23.68 19.92 -17.17
CA LYS A 7 23.95 21.26 -16.64
C LYS A 7 22.73 22.16 -16.69
N ILE A 8 21.94 22.10 -17.76
CA ILE A 8 20.71 22.89 -17.88
C ILE A 8 19.67 22.39 -16.87
N LEU A 9 19.53 21.08 -16.71
CA LEU A 9 18.60 20.50 -15.73
C LEU A 9 18.99 20.88 -14.30
N GLN A 10 20.27 20.86 -13.96
CA GLN A 10 20.80 21.29 -12.65
C GLN A 10 20.53 22.78 -12.39
N ALA A 11 20.64 23.63 -13.40
CA ALA A 11 20.34 25.06 -13.25
C ALA A 11 18.85 25.35 -12.97
N HIS A 12 17.95 24.40 -13.30
CA HIS A 12 16.50 24.52 -13.10
C HIS A 12 15.96 23.48 -12.14
N GLU A 13 16.81 22.90 -11.28
CA GLU A 13 16.47 21.79 -10.38
C GLU A 13 15.25 22.08 -9.50
N GLU A 14 15.15 23.27 -8.94
CA GLU A 14 14.05 23.67 -8.06
C GLU A 14 12.71 23.77 -8.83
N ASP A 15 12.71 24.35 -10.01
CA ASP A 15 11.50 24.46 -10.85
C ASP A 15 11.06 23.07 -11.35
N LEU A 16 12.01 22.22 -11.70
CA LEU A 16 11.76 20.84 -12.08
C LEU A 16 11.15 20.05 -10.92
N LEU A 17 11.71 20.17 -9.72
CA LEU A 17 11.20 19.51 -8.53
C LEU A 17 9.77 19.93 -8.21
N ASN A 18 9.50 21.23 -8.24
CA ASN A 18 8.17 21.75 -7.96
C ASN A 18 7.15 21.26 -9.00
N GLY A 19 7.48 21.33 -10.28
CA GLY A 19 6.63 20.83 -11.36
C GLY A 19 6.40 19.33 -11.28
N TRP A 20 7.43 18.56 -10.95
CA TRP A 20 7.36 17.11 -10.82
C TRP A 20 6.55 16.68 -9.61
N PHE A 21 6.74 17.33 -8.47
CA PHE A 21 5.94 17.10 -7.27
C PHE A 21 4.45 17.39 -7.52
N GLU A 22 4.12 18.47 -8.23
CA GLU A 22 2.74 18.74 -8.62
C GLU A 22 2.14 17.63 -9.49
N LYS A 23 2.89 17.18 -10.49
CA LYS A 23 2.48 16.05 -11.35
C LYS A 23 2.30 14.75 -10.57
N MET A 24 3.18 14.45 -9.63
CA MET A 24 3.03 13.28 -8.76
C MET A 24 1.74 13.37 -7.92
N LEU A 25 1.39 14.57 -7.44
CA LEU A 25 0.18 14.78 -6.68
C LEU A 25 -1.11 14.69 -7.51
N ASP A 26 -1.04 14.72 -8.84
CA ASP A 26 -2.21 14.58 -9.71
C ASP A 26 -2.91 13.23 -9.57
N SER A 27 -2.23 12.21 -9.09
CA SER A 27 -2.82 10.92 -8.75
C SER A 27 -3.69 10.93 -7.48
N TYR A 28 -3.68 12.03 -6.71
CA TYR A 28 -4.42 12.15 -5.45
C TYR A 28 -5.69 13.01 -5.60
N PRO A 29 -6.73 12.78 -4.76
CA PRO A 29 -7.90 13.66 -4.67
C PRO A 29 -7.53 15.11 -4.33
N LYS A 30 -8.34 16.07 -4.78
CA LYS A 30 -8.04 17.52 -4.64
C LYS A 30 -7.81 17.95 -3.19
N GLU A 31 -8.54 17.38 -2.23
CA GLU A 31 -8.41 17.68 -0.80
C GLU A 31 -7.05 17.22 -0.27
N SER A 32 -6.66 16.00 -0.61
CA SER A 32 -5.36 15.42 -0.21
C SER A 32 -4.19 16.17 -0.83
N ARG A 33 -4.31 16.63 -2.08
CA ARG A 33 -3.27 17.45 -2.74
C ARG A 33 -2.96 18.72 -1.96
N LYS A 34 -3.99 19.45 -1.50
CA LYS A 34 -3.82 20.68 -0.71
C LYS A 34 -3.07 20.42 0.59
N TYR A 35 -3.31 19.26 1.20
CA TYR A 35 -2.61 18.86 2.41
C TYR A 35 -1.16 18.51 2.12
N PHE A 36 -0.90 17.67 1.12
CA PHE A 36 0.45 17.23 0.76
C PHE A 36 1.35 18.36 0.26
N LYS A 37 0.80 19.39 -0.39
CA LYS A 37 1.55 20.59 -0.79
C LYS A 37 2.10 21.41 0.39
N LYS A 38 1.55 21.26 1.60
CA LYS A 38 2.03 21.95 2.79
C LYS A 38 3.24 21.21 3.38
N VAL A 39 4.38 21.27 2.70
CA VAL A 39 5.61 20.58 3.10
C VAL A 39 6.31 21.24 4.31
N ASN A 40 5.73 22.30 4.90
CA ASN A 40 6.37 23.18 5.88
C ASN A 40 6.74 22.52 7.21
N SER A 41 6.33 21.28 7.49
CA SER A 41 6.71 20.57 8.71
C SER A 41 6.52 19.06 8.55
N GLU A 42 7.58 18.30 8.79
CA GLU A 42 7.55 16.83 8.84
C GLU A 42 6.59 16.31 9.93
N PHE A 43 6.38 17.07 11.01
CA PHE A 43 5.45 16.70 12.07
C PHE A 43 3.98 16.82 11.66
N THR A 44 3.64 17.85 10.87
CA THR A 44 2.24 18.09 10.47
C THR A 44 1.84 17.34 9.21
N ASN A 45 2.81 17.06 8.33
CA ASN A 45 2.59 16.38 7.06
C ASN A 45 3.75 15.42 6.71
N PRO A 46 3.94 14.33 7.49
CA PRO A 46 5.07 13.42 7.27
C PRO A 46 5.03 12.76 5.89
N VAL A 47 3.84 12.44 5.38
CA VAL A 47 3.70 11.80 4.06
C VAL A 47 4.12 12.75 2.94
N GLY A 48 3.62 13.98 2.95
CA GLY A 48 3.99 14.98 1.94
C GLY A 48 5.48 15.35 1.98
N ALA A 49 6.05 15.49 3.19
CA ALA A 49 7.47 15.76 3.37
C ALA A 49 8.34 14.61 2.85
N ASN A 50 8.02 13.36 3.19
CA ASN A 50 8.76 12.20 2.71
C ASN A 50 8.68 12.05 1.18
N LEU A 51 7.49 12.23 0.59
CA LEU A 51 7.33 12.19 -0.86
C LEU A 51 8.16 13.27 -1.55
N HIS A 52 8.13 14.51 -1.02
CA HIS A 52 8.90 15.62 -1.58
C HIS A 52 10.41 15.40 -1.46
N ASN A 53 10.89 14.98 -0.29
CA ASN A 53 12.31 14.74 -0.04
C ASN A 53 12.84 13.59 -0.91
N SER A 54 12.11 12.46 -0.97
CA SER A 54 12.49 11.34 -1.84
C SER A 54 12.49 11.73 -3.32
N LEU A 55 11.55 12.57 -3.76
CA LEU A 55 11.51 13.04 -5.13
C LEU A 55 12.67 14.00 -5.44
N LYS A 56 13.05 14.83 -4.47
CA LYS A 56 14.21 15.73 -4.57
C LYS A 56 15.51 14.95 -4.74
N GLU A 57 15.75 13.96 -3.87
CA GLU A 57 16.95 13.13 -3.94
C GLU A 57 16.99 12.30 -5.22
N LEU A 58 15.84 11.80 -5.68
CA LEU A 58 15.72 11.08 -6.94
C LEU A 58 16.07 11.99 -8.13
N LEU A 59 15.51 13.21 -8.17
CA LEU A 59 15.82 14.17 -9.23
C LEU A 59 17.31 14.54 -9.22
N HIS A 60 17.85 14.89 -8.06
CA HIS A 60 19.26 15.24 -7.89
C HIS A 60 20.18 14.13 -8.42
N THR A 61 19.85 12.87 -8.09
CA THR A 61 20.64 11.72 -8.56
C THR A 61 20.54 11.53 -10.07
N LEU A 62 19.35 11.67 -10.67
CA LEU A 62 19.14 11.52 -12.12
C LEU A 62 19.87 12.57 -12.95
N ILE A 63 19.95 13.82 -12.45
CA ILE A 63 20.62 14.91 -13.16
C ILE A 63 22.10 15.03 -12.80
N SER A 64 22.62 14.21 -11.88
CA SER A 64 24.04 14.19 -11.53
C SER A 64 24.89 13.58 -12.65
N ASP A 65 26.17 13.94 -12.70
CA ASP A 65 27.12 13.36 -13.67
C ASP A 65 27.45 11.88 -13.38
N ALA A 66 27.28 11.45 -12.13
CA ALA A 66 27.52 10.08 -11.68
C ALA A 66 26.29 9.56 -10.92
N PRO A 67 25.26 9.09 -11.63
CA PRO A 67 24.04 8.60 -10.99
C PRO A 67 24.35 7.35 -10.15
N ASN A 68 23.88 7.37 -8.89
CA ASN A 68 23.97 6.23 -7.99
C ASN A 68 22.67 5.41 -8.07
N ALA A 69 22.75 4.22 -8.67
CA ALA A 69 21.60 3.35 -8.84
C ALA A 69 20.97 2.91 -7.51
N GLU A 70 21.77 2.74 -6.45
CA GLU A 70 21.28 2.37 -5.13
C GLU A 70 20.42 3.50 -4.53
N ALA A 71 20.89 4.74 -4.60
CA ALA A 71 20.12 5.91 -4.15
C ALA A 71 18.82 6.10 -4.96
N VAL A 72 18.85 5.85 -6.27
CA VAL A 72 17.63 5.85 -7.11
C VAL A 72 16.64 4.82 -6.60
N ASN A 73 17.10 3.58 -6.39
CA ASN A 73 16.26 2.48 -5.93
C ASN A 73 15.64 2.74 -4.55
N GLU A 74 16.43 3.26 -3.61
CA GLU A 74 15.93 3.60 -2.27
C GLU A 74 14.82 4.63 -2.30
N ASN A 75 15.01 5.73 -3.02
CA ASN A 75 14.03 6.80 -3.11
C ASN A 75 12.76 6.38 -3.85
N VAL A 76 12.88 5.62 -4.93
CA VAL A 76 11.73 5.02 -5.64
C VAL A 76 10.96 4.09 -4.71
N ASN A 77 11.64 3.22 -3.96
CA ASN A 77 11.02 2.30 -3.02
C ASN A 77 10.24 3.04 -1.91
N LEU A 78 10.79 4.13 -1.36
CA LEU A 78 10.11 4.94 -0.34
C LEU A 78 8.80 5.52 -0.87
N ILE A 79 8.82 6.12 -2.08
CA ILE A 79 7.63 6.66 -2.72
C ILE A 79 6.58 5.57 -2.96
N LEU A 80 7.01 4.42 -3.49
CA LEU A 80 6.08 3.38 -3.90
C LEU A 80 5.49 2.59 -2.73
N ARG A 81 6.22 2.42 -1.62
CA ARG A 81 5.66 1.88 -0.38
C ARG A 81 4.51 2.74 0.14
N ILE A 82 4.65 4.06 0.12
CA ILE A 82 3.57 4.97 0.50
C ILE A 82 2.35 4.79 -0.42
N LYS A 83 2.57 4.74 -1.74
CA LYS A 83 1.50 4.55 -2.73
C LYS A 83 0.85 3.16 -2.65
N ALA A 84 1.61 2.12 -2.36
CA ALA A 84 1.11 0.75 -2.24
C ALA A 84 0.11 0.59 -1.08
N VAL A 85 0.37 1.24 0.07
CA VAL A 85 -0.55 1.26 1.22
C VAL A 85 -1.86 1.97 0.89
N GLN A 86 -1.82 2.97 0.01
CA GLN A 86 -2.98 3.77 -0.39
C GLN A 86 -3.88 3.10 -1.44
N GLU A 87 -3.57 1.88 -1.87
CA GLU A 87 -4.35 1.09 -2.84
C GLU A 87 -4.55 1.76 -4.21
N VAL A 88 -3.63 2.62 -4.60
CA VAL A 88 -3.62 3.27 -5.92
C VAL A 88 -3.43 2.22 -7.02
N LEU A 89 -3.99 2.45 -8.20
CA LEU A 89 -3.76 1.56 -9.34
C LEU A 89 -2.27 1.54 -9.74
N PRO A 90 -1.72 0.39 -10.18
CA PRO A 90 -0.30 0.29 -10.56
C PRO A 90 0.13 1.38 -11.55
N SER A 91 -0.65 1.61 -12.59
CA SER A 91 -0.38 2.66 -13.59
C SER A 91 -0.34 4.07 -12.98
N GLN A 92 -1.22 4.36 -12.02
CA GLN A 92 -1.23 5.65 -11.32
C GLN A 92 -0.08 5.75 -10.31
N ALA A 93 0.30 4.65 -9.67
CA ALA A 93 1.40 4.62 -8.72
C ALA A 93 2.73 4.98 -9.37
N VAL A 94 3.01 4.45 -10.57
CA VAL A 94 4.28 4.66 -11.29
C VAL A 94 4.26 5.85 -12.24
N SER A 95 3.09 6.46 -12.50
CA SER A 95 2.90 7.54 -13.48
C SER A 95 3.77 8.78 -13.25
N PHE A 96 4.23 8.99 -12.01
CA PHE A 96 5.11 10.13 -11.70
C PHE A 96 6.45 10.03 -12.42
N VAL A 97 6.97 8.82 -12.69
CA VAL A 97 8.25 8.64 -13.36
C VAL A 97 8.22 9.19 -14.80
N PRO A 98 7.35 8.71 -15.71
CA PRO A 98 7.28 9.25 -17.04
C PRO A 98 6.80 10.72 -17.10
N ALA A 99 6.10 11.20 -16.07
CA ALA A 99 5.70 12.60 -15.97
C ALA A 99 6.90 13.56 -15.91
N LEU A 100 8.07 13.11 -15.44
CA LEU A 100 9.28 13.91 -15.43
C LEU A 100 9.65 14.39 -16.85
N LYS A 101 9.47 13.57 -17.87
CA LYS A 101 9.72 13.95 -19.28
C LYS A 101 8.92 15.19 -19.68
N GLN A 102 7.63 15.24 -19.33
CA GLN A 102 6.76 16.38 -19.62
C GLN A 102 7.18 17.63 -18.82
N VAL A 103 7.62 17.45 -17.57
CA VAL A 103 8.08 18.55 -16.73
C VAL A 103 9.37 19.15 -17.29
N VAL A 104 10.32 18.32 -17.68
CA VAL A 104 11.57 18.78 -18.33
C VAL A 104 11.27 19.56 -19.61
N GLU A 105 10.37 19.07 -20.46
CA GLU A 105 9.96 19.78 -21.66
C GLU A 105 9.29 21.13 -21.35
N SER A 106 8.43 21.19 -20.34
CA SER A 106 7.72 22.41 -19.98
C SER A 106 8.59 23.47 -19.34
N VAL A 107 9.54 23.07 -18.49
CA VAL A 107 10.42 23.97 -17.73
C VAL A 107 11.66 24.37 -18.55
N CYS A 108 12.34 23.39 -19.11
CA CYS A 108 13.63 23.59 -19.77
C CYS A 108 13.56 23.64 -21.29
N GLY A 109 12.41 23.38 -21.90
CA GLY A 109 12.29 23.17 -23.35
C GLY A 109 12.83 24.32 -24.23
N LYS A 110 12.74 25.56 -23.76
CA LYS A 110 13.34 26.71 -24.47
C LYS A 110 14.87 26.73 -24.35
N ALA A 111 15.37 26.62 -23.08
CA ALA A 111 16.81 26.62 -22.81
C ALA A 111 17.52 25.46 -23.52
N LEU A 112 16.87 24.30 -23.60
CA LEU A 112 17.39 23.13 -24.28
C LEU A 112 17.46 23.27 -25.80
N LYS A 113 16.49 23.96 -26.40
CA LYS A 113 16.51 24.27 -27.84
C LYS A 113 17.58 25.33 -28.19
N ASP A 114 17.69 26.36 -27.35
CA ASP A 114 18.66 27.43 -27.54
C ASP A 114 20.12 26.95 -27.35
N ALA A 115 20.30 25.92 -26.53
CA ALA A 115 21.61 25.32 -26.24
C ALA A 115 22.06 24.26 -27.26
N GLU A 116 21.24 23.96 -28.28
CA GLU A 116 21.52 22.91 -29.28
C GLU A 116 21.97 21.57 -28.67
N VAL A 117 21.26 21.12 -27.62
CA VAL A 117 21.54 19.86 -26.93
C VAL A 117 21.44 18.70 -27.92
N SER A 118 22.41 17.79 -27.87
CA SER A 118 22.47 16.63 -28.75
C SER A 118 21.26 15.72 -28.56
N LEU A 119 20.77 15.13 -29.64
CA LEU A 119 19.72 14.12 -29.60
C LEU A 119 20.13 12.90 -28.76
N ASP A 120 21.40 12.51 -28.81
CA ASP A 120 21.91 11.38 -28.04
C ASP A 120 21.81 11.64 -26.54
N GLU A 121 22.16 12.83 -26.04
CA GLU A 121 22.00 13.21 -24.63
C GLU A 121 20.52 13.15 -24.16
N TRP A 122 19.59 13.51 -25.06
CA TRP A 122 18.16 13.39 -24.80
C TRP A 122 17.69 11.95 -24.72
N LEU A 123 18.11 11.12 -25.66
CA LEU A 123 17.73 9.72 -25.71
C LEU A 123 18.29 8.96 -24.51
N ASP A 124 19.53 9.22 -24.13
CA ASP A 124 20.15 8.63 -22.94
C ASP A 124 19.39 8.99 -21.68
N PHE A 125 19.06 10.28 -21.48
CA PHE A 125 18.30 10.73 -20.31
C PHE A 125 16.89 10.13 -20.27
N TYR A 126 16.22 10.02 -21.42
CA TYR A 126 14.89 9.40 -21.49
C TYR A 126 14.94 7.90 -21.24
N SER A 127 15.99 7.22 -21.69
CA SER A 127 16.24 5.81 -21.39
C SER A 127 16.48 5.58 -19.90
N ASP A 128 17.20 6.48 -19.23
CA ASP A 128 17.38 6.44 -17.78
C ASP A 128 16.03 6.54 -17.05
N ILE A 129 15.16 7.49 -17.46
CA ILE A 129 13.81 7.63 -16.91
C ILE A 129 12.97 6.37 -17.15
N ASP A 130 13.03 5.78 -18.35
CA ASP A 130 12.29 4.56 -18.66
C ASP A 130 12.76 3.37 -17.81
N THR A 131 14.06 3.25 -17.60
CA THR A 131 14.65 2.24 -16.71
C THR A 131 14.16 2.40 -15.27
N VAL A 132 14.13 3.63 -14.75
CA VAL A 132 13.54 3.91 -13.44
C VAL A 132 12.05 3.57 -13.41
N GLY A 133 11.33 3.78 -14.51
CA GLY A 133 9.92 3.42 -14.64
C GLY A 133 9.66 1.92 -14.54
N LEU A 134 10.48 1.10 -15.16
CA LEU A 134 10.41 -0.36 -15.08
C LEU A 134 10.72 -0.83 -13.65
N TYR A 135 11.77 -0.31 -13.05
CA TYR A 135 12.11 -0.61 -11.65
C TYR A 135 10.98 -0.18 -10.70
N ALA A 136 10.38 0.98 -10.94
CA ALA A 136 9.25 1.45 -10.15
C ALA A 136 8.05 0.51 -10.24
N PHE A 137 7.78 -0.06 -11.41
CA PHE A 137 6.70 -1.04 -11.56
C PHE A 137 6.98 -2.31 -10.74
N ASP A 138 8.19 -2.85 -10.81
CA ASP A 138 8.58 -4.04 -10.05
C ASP A 138 8.49 -3.77 -8.54
N SER A 139 9.07 -2.67 -8.07
CA SER A 139 9.03 -2.26 -6.66
C SER A 139 7.61 -2.07 -6.13
N TYR A 140 6.71 -1.51 -6.94
CA TYR A 140 5.30 -1.37 -6.55
C TYR A 140 4.63 -2.74 -6.45
N SER A 141 4.87 -3.63 -7.41
CA SER A 141 4.32 -4.98 -7.44
C SER A 141 4.74 -5.77 -6.21
N ASP A 142 6.02 -5.74 -5.86
CA ASP A 142 6.57 -6.38 -4.66
C ASP A 142 5.94 -5.83 -3.38
N SER A 143 5.82 -4.50 -3.28
CA SER A 143 5.20 -3.84 -2.13
C SER A 143 3.73 -4.25 -1.97
N ARG A 144 2.99 -4.37 -3.07
CA ARG A 144 1.59 -4.86 -3.06
C ARG A 144 1.51 -6.32 -2.66
N GLU A 145 2.41 -7.16 -3.14
CA GLU A 145 2.45 -8.58 -2.77
C GLU A 145 2.68 -8.76 -1.27
N VAL A 146 3.61 -8.02 -0.68
CA VAL A 146 3.84 -8.02 0.78
C VAL A 146 2.57 -7.62 1.54
N ILE A 147 1.88 -6.56 1.12
CA ILE A 147 0.62 -6.13 1.76
C ILE A 147 -0.46 -7.21 1.63
N TYR A 148 -0.60 -7.86 0.48
CA TYR A 148 -1.56 -8.96 0.30
C TYR A 148 -1.24 -10.15 1.21
N LYS A 149 0.02 -10.56 1.30
CA LYS A 149 0.46 -11.63 2.21
C LYS A 149 0.10 -11.30 3.67
N MET A 150 0.42 -10.08 4.12
CA MET A 150 0.07 -9.63 5.47
C MET A 150 -1.45 -9.68 5.74
N ARG A 151 -2.27 -9.26 4.77
CA ARG A 151 -3.74 -9.33 4.90
C ARG A 151 -4.26 -10.75 4.96
N LEU A 152 -3.72 -11.63 4.12
CA LEU A 152 -4.08 -13.06 4.15
C LEU A 152 -3.73 -13.70 5.49
N ASP A 153 -2.57 -13.38 6.05
CA ASP A 153 -2.16 -13.90 7.36
C ASP A 153 -3.04 -13.37 8.49
N GLN A 154 -3.44 -12.10 8.43
CA GLN A 154 -4.42 -11.52 9.37
C GLN A 154 -5.77 -12.24 9.30
N ILE A 155 -6.28 -12.51 8.10
CA ILE A 155 -7.54 -13.23 7.91
C ILE A 155 -7.43 -14.64 8.48
N ARG A 156 -6.33 -15.36 8.21
CA ARG A 156 -6.10 -16.72 8.74
C ARG A 156 -6.07 -16.71 10.26
N GLN A 157 -5.31 -15.80 10.86
CA GLN A 157 -5.25 -15.67 12.32
C GLN A 157 -6.62 -15.38 12.95
N THR A 158 -7.40 -14.49 12.31
CA THR A 158 -8.75 -14.15 12.78
C THR A 158 -9.68 -15.38 12.69
N ASN A 159 -9.63 -16.13 11.59
CA ASN A 159 -10.43 -17.35 11.42
C ASN A 159 -10.03 -18.42 12.45
N ASP A 160 -8.75 -18.60 12.71
CA ASP A 160 -8.27 -19.55 13.72
C ASP A 160 -8.76 -19.18 15.13
N ILE A 161 -8.83 -17.90 15.46
CA ILE A 161 -9.37 -17.43 16.74
C ILE A 161 -10.87 -17.69 16.81
N LEU A 162 -11.63 -17.41 15.75
CA LEU A 162 -13.08 -17.66 15.71
C LEU A 162 -13.41 -19.14 15.81
N VAL A 163 -12.67 -20.00 15.10
CA VAL A 163 -12.84 -21.46 15.19
C VAL A 163 -12.55 -21.97 16.60
N LYS A 164 -11.51 -21.46 17.25
CA LYS A 164 -11.19 -21.82 18.65
C LYS A 164 -12.26 -21.35 19.62
N ALA A 165 -12.81 -20.14 19.43
CA ALA A 165 -13.90 -19.61 20.25
C ALA A 165 -15.18 -20.46 20.11
N ASP A 166 -15.59 -20.80 18.87
CA ASP A 166 -16.74 -21.65 18.58
C ASP A 166 -16.59 -23.06 19.18
N LEU A 167 -15.37 -23.62 19.14
CA LEU A 167 -15.08 -24.91 19.81
C LEU A 167 -15.14 -24.81 21.33
N LEU A 168 -14.73 -23.67 21.91
CA LEU A 168 -14.79 -23.43 23.34
C LEU A 168 -16.24 -23.30 23.82
N ASP A 169 -17.08 -22.53 23.10
CA ASP A 169 -18.51 -22.41 23.42
C ASP A 169 -19.22 -23.76 23.35
N LYS A 170 -18.94 -24.58 22.32
CA LYS A 170 -19.48 -25.94 22.22
C LYS A 170 -19.00 -26.87 23.35
N ALA A 171 -17.77 -26.70 23.81
CA ALA A 171 -17.24 -27.47 24.94
C ALA A 171 -17.94 -27.10 26.27
N LEU A 172 -18.19 -25.80 26.49
CA LEU A 172 -18.91 -25.29 27.65
C LEU A 172 -20.36 -25.77 27.64
N ASP A 173 -21.05 -25.76 26.52
CA ASP A 173 -22.40 -26.27 26.36
C ASP A 173 -22.48 -27.78 26.66
N MET A 174 -21.44 -28.53 26.29
CA MET A 174 -21.34 -29.96 26.60
C MET A 174 -21.10 -30.24 28.11
N GLU A 175 -20.29 -29.42 28.78
CA GLU A 175 -20.04 -29.54 30.24
C GLU A 175 -21.32 -29.24 31.04
N ASP A 176 -22.07 -28.19 30.66
CA ASP A 176 -23.36 -27.87 31.24
C ASP A 176 -24.39 -28.99 31.06
N PHE A 177 -24.39 -29.61 29.87
CA PHE A 177 -25.25 -30.75 29.57
C PHE A 177 -24.89 -31.99 30.45
N MET A 178 -23.59 -32.29 30.60
CA MET A 178 -23.14 -33.40 31.43
C MET A 178 -23.40 -33.13 32.92
N GLN A 179 -23.30 -31.91 33.40
CA GLN A 179 -23.57 -31.51 34.76
C GLN A 179 -25.09 -31.61 35.08
N CYS A 180 -25.94 -31.26 34.11
CA CYS A 180 -27.39 -31.41 34.22
C CYS A 180 -27.83 -32.90 34.24
N SER A 181 -27.15 -33.79 33.51
CA SER A 181 -27.44 -35.23 33.50
C SER A 181 -26.98 -35.93 34.79
N SER A 182 -25.88 -35.48 35.41
CA SER A 182 -25.39 -36.04 36.68
C SER A 182 -26.22 -35.59 37.89
N SER A 183 -26.85 -34.41 37.84
CA SER A 183 -27.74 -33.91 38.88
C SER A 183 -29.12 -34.58 38.88
N LEU A 184 -29.49 -35.25 37.79
CA LEU A 184 -30.76 -35.97 37.66
C LEU A 184 -30.74 -37.43 38.17
N GLY A 185 -29.63 -37.88 38.76
CA GLY A 185 -29.56 -39.16 39.50
C GLY A 185 -30.02 -40.39 38.71
N LEU A 186 -29.68 -40.46 37.43
CA LEU A 186 -29.99 -41.60 36.56
C LEU A 186 -28.89 -42.65 36.68
N ASP A 187 -28.79 -43.26 37.87
CA ASP A 187 -28.19 -44.58 38.01
C ASP A 187 -29.20 -45.61 37.51
N ASP A 188 -28.88 -46.16 36.35
CA ASP A 188 -29.23 -47.50 35.89
C ASP A 188 -30.61 -48.08 36.28
N ALA A 189 -31.68 -47.68 35.55
CA ALA A 189 -32.85 -48.54 35.30
C ALA A 189 -33.77 -47.90 34.25
N GLY A 190 -34.05 -48.63 33.17
CA GLY A 190 -34.97 -48.23 32.12
C GLY A 190 -36.30 -47.73 32.63
N ALA A 191 -36.58 -46.47 32.52
CA ALA A 191 -37.88 -45.88 32.79
C ALA A 191 -38.34 -45.07 31.59
N SER A 192 -39.41 -45.54 30.99
CA SER A 192 -40.21 -44.86 30.00
C SER A 192 -40.64 -43.48 30.52
N CYS A 193 -40.37 -42.41 29.79
CA CYS A 193 -40.91 -41.09 30.07
C CYS A 193 -42.41 -41.06 29.95
N SER A 194 -43.13 -40.97 31.05
CA SER A 194 -44.55 -40.59 31.06
C SER A 194 -44.66 -39.07 31.06
N SER A 195 -45.60 -38.57 30.27
CA SER A 195 -45.78 -37.20 29.80
C SER A 195 -46.31 -36.20 30.81
N GLU A 196 -46.10 -36.34 32.13
CA GLU A 196 -46.81 -35.51 33.12
C GLU A 196 -45.91 -34.67 34.07
N SER A 197 -44.61 -34.58 33.88
CA SER A 197 -43.80 -33.72 34.77
C SER A 197 -42.67 -32.95 34.09
N CYS A 198 -42.85 -32.47 32.88
CA CYS A 198 -41.96 -31.50 32.24
C CYS A 198 -42.65 -30.15 32.15
N GLY A 199 -42.81 -29.48 33.28
CA GLY A 199 -43.41 -28.14 33.38
C GLY A 199 -42.43 -26.98 33.43
N SER A 200 -41.21 -27.07 32.88
CA SER A 200 -40.34 -25.86 32.72
C SER A 200 -39.14 -26.07 31.79
N CYS A 201 -39.34 -26.70 30.64
CA CYS A 201 -38.41 -26.57 29.52
C CYS A 201 -39.19 -26.10 28.31
N SER A 202 -39.53 -24.80 28.26
CA SER A 202 -40.01 -24.15 27.05
C SER A 202 -38.80 -23.74 26.22
N SER A 203 -38.65 -24.40 25.12
CA SER A 203 -37.90 -24.05 23.90
C SER A 203 -36.81 -25.06 23.52
N GLN A 204 -37.09 -25.66 22.37
CA GLN A 204 -36.17 -26.38 21.45
C GLN A 204 -36.01 -27.88 21.61
N CYS A 205 -37.07 -28.62 21.25
CA CYS A 205 -36.91 -29.93 20.64
C CYS A 205 -36.96 -29.76 19.09
N PRO A 206 -35.95 -30.15 18.34
CA PRO A 206 -36.04 -30.18 16.88
C PRO A 206 -36.96 -31.35 16.46
N SER A 207 -38.07 -31.03 15.83
CA SER A 207 -38.95 -32.02 15.18
C SER A 207 -38.22 -32.69 14.03
N GLN A 208 -38.01 -34.00 14.13
CA GLN A 208 -37.68 -34.84 13.01
C GLN A 208 -38.93 -34.93 12.10
N HIS A 209 -38.80 -34.40 10.88
CA HIS A 209 -39.71 -34.75 9.78
C HIS A 209 -39.06 -35.83 8.90
N LYS A 210 -39.91 -36.81 8.56
CA LYS A 210 -39.69 -37.91 7.64
C LYS A 210 -39.10 -37.48 6.28
#